data_c85594e3adffb2ea62fa6027c371930e
#
_entry.id   c85594e3adffb2ea62fa6027c371930e
#
_cell.length_a   1.000
_cell.length_b   1.000
_cell.length_c   1.000
_cell.angle_alpha   90.00
_cell.angle_beta   90.00
_cell.angle_gamma   90.00
#
_symmetry.space_group_name_H-M   'P 1'
#
loop_
_entity.id
_entity.type
_entity.pdbx_description
1 polymer ?
#
loop_
_entity_poly.entity_id
_entity_poly.type
_entity_poly.pdbx_seq_one_letter_code
_entity_poly.pdbx_strand_id
1 'polypeptide(L)'
;MTVIPPPGPHGGDGARLAAALGVDPTAVLDLSASLNPLAPDVAGVIAAHLDAVGRYPDPAAATAALAAALGVEPGRVLLTNGGAEAIALVAAELGGSVVEPEFGLYPRGGGPRWRSNPHNPSGRLAGPSERAGVWDEAFYPLATGRWTGGDGVVVGSLTKVFACPGLRAGYVLAPDPDLVRRLRARQPDWSVNGLAAAAVPDLLERADLPGWAAGIAGLRAELVGVLRSAGLDPEPSDANYVLVRAPGLRPALAPSGVLVRDCAGFGLPGFARIAVPDADGLSRLSSALHTAHVPLLGGTIASTA
;
A
#
# COMPACT_ATOMS: atom_id res chain seq x y z
N MET A 1 -8.48 28.99 -12.75
CA MET A 1 -8.82 27.58 -12.43
C MET A 1 -7.54 26.87 -12.02
N THR A 2 -7.50 26.23 -10.88
CA THR A 2 -6.35 25.43 -10.44
C THR A 2 -6.17 24.23 -11.36
N VAL A 3 -4.98 24.06 -11.93
CA VAL A 3 -4.67 22.89 -12.77
C VAL A 3 -4.33 21.72 -11.86
N ILE A 4 -5.21 20.71 -11.85
CA ILE A 4 -4.98 19.49 -11.08
C ILE A 4 -3.88 18.67 -11.76
N PRO A 5 -2.79 18.30 -11.06
CA PRO A 5 -1.70 17.53 -11.65
C PRO A 5 -2.18 16.15 -12.08
N PRO A 6 -1.68 15.61 -13.20
CA PRO A 6 -2.02 14.27 -13.67
C PRO A 6 -1.61 13.21 -12.63
N PRO A 7 -2.24 12.01 -12.64
CA PRO A 7 -1.84 10.93 -11.75
C PRO A 7 -0.39 10.51 -11.99
N GLY A 8 0.34 10.28 -10.91
CA GLY A 8 1.65 9.65 -10.97
C GLY A 8 1.52 8.15 -11.32
N PRO A 9 2.64 7.50 -11.67
CA PRO A 9 2.65 6.07 -11.98
C PRO A 9 2.26 5.19 -10.77
N HIS A 10 2.43 5.74 -9.55
CA HIS A 10 2.10 5.05 -8.29
C HIS A 10 1.30 6.02 -7.41
N GLY A 11 0.52 5.58 -6.44
CA GLY A 11 -0.16 6.45 -5.48
C GLY A 11 0.81 7.27 -4.62
N GLY A 12 0.30 8.18 -3.77
CA GLY A 12 1.11 9.04 -2.91
C GLY A 12 1.40 10.41 -3.54
N ASP A 13 0.52 10.92 -4.38
CA ASP A 13 0.65 12.23 -5.05
C ASP A 13 0.17 13.41 -4.18
N GLY A 14 -0.14 13.19 -2.90
CA GLY A 14 -0.74 14.21 -2.01
C GLY A 14 0.05 15.52 -1.96
N ALA A 15 1.38 15.44 -1.84
CA ALA A 15 2.23 16.64 -1.83
C ALA A 15 2.16 17.45 -3.14
N ARG A 16 2.03 16.77 -4.29
CA ARG A 16 1.86 17.44 -5.60
C ARG A 16 0.52 18.13 -5.71
N LEU A 17 -0.53 17.49 -5.18
CA LEU A 17 -1.86 18.11 -5.13
C LEU A 17 -1.85 19.31 -4.19
N ALA A 18 -1.27 19.19 -2.99
CA ALA A 18 -1.16 20.29 -2.02
C ALA A 18 -0.46 21.51 -2.64
N ALA A 19 0.66 21.31 -3.32
CA ALA A 19 1.37 22.37 -4.02
C ALA A 19 0.49 23.05 -5.10
N ALA A 20 -0.28 22.27 -5.86
CA ALA A 20 -1.19 22.81 -6.89
C ALA A 20 -2.36 23.60 -6.29
N LEU A 21 -2.84 23.22 -5.10
CA LEU A 21 -3.91 23.91 -4.38
C LEU A 21 -3.40 25.10 -3.54
N GLY A 22 -2.09 25.19 -3.31
CA GLY A 22 -1.50 26.21 -2.43
C GLY A 22 -1.80 25.97 -0.95
N VAL A 23 -1.92 24.70 -0.52
CA VAL A 23 -2.22 24.31 0.86
C VAL A 23 -1.07 23.50 1.47
N ASP A 24 -1.09 23.36 2.81
CA ASP A 24 -0.17 22.47 3.50
C ASP A 24 -0.40 21.00 3.04
N PRO A 25 0.66 20.20 2.82
CA PRO A 25 0.51 18.79 2.45
C PRO A 25 -0.35 17.97 3.41
N THR A 26 -0.37 18.29 4.70
CA THR A 26 -1.20 17.62 5.71
C THR A 26 -2.70 17.90 5.56
N ALA A 27 -3.07 18.97 4.86
CA ALA A 27 -4.45 19.29 4.55
C ALA A 27 -5.05 18.39 3.46
N VAL A 28 -4.22 17.68 2.69
CA VAL A 28 -4.69 16.75 1.65
C VAL A 28 -5.00 15.39 2.24
N LEU A 29 -6.20 14.88 2.01
CA LEU A 29 -6.57 13.50 2.29
C LEU A 29 -6.13 12.61 1.11
N ASP A 30 -4.97 11.97 1.25
CA ASP A 30 -4.42 11.12 0.18
C ASP A 30 -4.87 9.66 0.33
N LEU A 31 -6.00 9.31 -0.28
CA LEU A 31 -6.54 7.94 -0.35
C LEU A 31 -5.95 7.13 -1.52
N SER A 32 -4.93 7.64 -2.20
CA SER A 32 -4.23 6.90 -3.27
C SER A 32 -3.13 5.97 -2.74
N ALA A 33 -2.64 6.20 -1.52
CA ALA A 33 -1.48 5.52 -0.94
C ALA A 33 -1.80 4.20 -0.22
N SER A 34 -3.05 3.95 0.19
CA SER A 34 -3.52 2.75 0.91
C SER A 34 -2.67 2.42 2.16
N LEU A 35 -2.54 3.38 3.07
CA LEU A 35 -1.84 3.23 4.33
C LEU A 35 -2.80 2.67 5.41
N ASN A 36 -2.24 2.17 6.52
CA ASN A 36 -3.02 1.74 7.67
C ASN A 36 -3.65 2.96 8.39
N PRO A 37 -4.99 3.09 8.44
CA PRO A 37 -5.63 4.19 9.12
C PRO A 37 -5.58 4.09 10.66
N LEU A 38 -5.15 2.92 11.18
CA LEU A 38 -5.08 2.61 12.62
C LEU A 38 -3.63 2.46 13.09
N ALA A 39 -2.66 2.95 12.31
CA ALA A 39 -1.25 2.87 12.67
C ALA A 39 -0.96 3.63 13.99
N PRO A 40 0.04 3.19 14.77
CA PRO A 40 0.46 3.90 15.98
C PRO A 40 1.10 5.25 15.65
N ASP A 41 1.41 6.04 16.66
CA ASP A 41 2.23 7.27 16.51
C ASP A 41 3.67 6.92 16.09
N VAL A 42 3.86 6.79 14.78
CA VAL A 42 5.16 6.50 14.18
C VAL A 42 6.11 7.70 14.31
N ALA A 43 5.60 8.92 14.27
CA ALA A 43 6.44 10.11 14.40
C ALA A 43 7.11 10.17 15.76
N GLY A 44 6.38 9.86 16.83
CA GLY A 44 6.92 9.75 18.18
C GLY A 44 7.98 8.63 18.32
N VAL A 45 7.73 7.47 17.68
CA VAL A 45 8.73 6.38 17.64
C VAL A 45 10.00 6.84 16.92
N ILE A 46 9.88 7.45 15.75
CA ILE A 46 11.05 7.94 15.00
C ILE A 46 11.81 9.02 15.76
N ALA A 47 11.11 9.92 16.44
CA ALA A 47 11.74 10.98 17.23
C ALA A 47 12.67 10.43 18.34
N ALA A 48 12.34 9.26 18.91
CA ALA A 48 13.16 8.59 19.90
C ALA A 48 14.48 8.01 19.33
N HIS A 49 14.60 7.90 18.02
CA HIS A 49 15.76 7.31 17.33
C HIS A 49 16.53 8.30 16.45
N LEU A 50 16.33 9.63 16.61
CA LEU A 50 16.99 10.64 15.76
C LEU A 50 18.52 10.58 15.84
N ASP A 51 19.10 10.11 16.95
CA ASP A 51 20.54 9.91 17.10
C ASP A 51 21.12 8.89 16.09
N ALA A 52 20.29 7.97 15.55
CA ALA A 52 20.71 7.01 14.53
C ALA A 52 21.17 7.67 13.22
N VAL A 53 20.76 8.92 12.97
CA VAL A 53 21.18 9.68 11.77
C VAL A 53 22.70 9.91 11.74
N GLY A 54 23.36 9.97 12.89
CA GLY A 54 24.81 10.20 13.02
C GLY A 54 25.68 8.97 12.75
N ARG A 55 25.12 7.80 12.43
CA ARG A 55 25.86 6.54 12.28
C ARG A 55 25.45 5.81 11.01
N TYR A 56 26.37 5.00 10.45
CA TYR A 56 26.00 4.04 9.42
C TYR A 56 25.00 3.02 9.98
N PRO A 57 23.97 2.65 9.22
CA PRO A 57 22.94 1.72 9.68
C PRO A 57 23.46 0.30 9.88
N ASP A 58 23.05 -0.31 10.98
CA ASP A 58 23.16 -1.76 11.20
C ASP A 58 21.74 -2.35 11.28
N PRO A 59 21.30 -3.14 10.27
CA PRO A 59 19.96 -3.73 10.26
C PRO A 59 19.83 -4.99 11.11
N ALA A 60 20.86 -5.45 11.83
CA ALA A 60 20.85 -6.76 12.52
C ALA A 60 19.71 -6.88 13.54
N ALA A 61 19.55 -5.90 14.42
CA ALA A 61 18.49 -5.90 15.43
C ALA A 61 17.09 -5.87 14.81
N ALA A 62 16.89 -5.03 13.80
CA ALA A 62 15.63 -4.94 13.08
C ALA A 62 15.31 -6.23 12.30
N THR A 63 16.32 -6.87 11.71
CA THR A 63 16.16 -8.17 11.03
C THR A 63 15.74 -9.26 12.03
N ALA A 64 16.37 -9.31 13.20
CA ALA A 64 16.04 -10.28 14.24
C ALA A 64 14.61 -10.06 14.78
N ALA A 65 14.23 -8.81 15.05
CA ALA A 65 12.88 -8.47 15.50
C ALA A 65 11.81 -8.84 14.46
N LEU A 66 12.06 -8.53 13.18
CA LEU A 66 11.13 -8.89 12.11
C LEU A 66 11.04 -10.40 11.90
N ALA A 67 12.15 -11.13 11.97
CA ALA A 67 12.17 -12.58 11.88
C ALA A 67 11.35 -13.23 13.01
N ALA A 68 11.50 -12.72 14.23
CA ALA A 68 10.69 -13.14 15.39
C ALA A 68 9.20 -12.88 15.14
N ALA A 69 8.81 -11.70 14.66
CA ALA A 69 7.43 -11.37 14.32
C ALA A 69 6.84 -12.27 13.22
N LEU A 70 7.66 -12.63 12.23
CA LEU A 70 7.30 -13.56 11.15
C LEU A 70 7.30 -15.03 11.60
N GLY A 71 7.89 -15.37 12.75
CA GLY A 71 8.04 -16.74 13.24
C GLY A 71 9.06 -17.57 12.43
N VAL A 72 10.12 -16.94 11.96
CA VAL A 72 11.15 -17.58 11.09
C VAL A 72 12.57 -17.30 11.60
N GLU A 73 13.54 -18.05 11.07
CA GLU A 73 14.96 -17.79 11.30
C GLU A 73 15.42 -16.47 10.65
N PRO A 74 16.25 -15.65 11.31
CA PRO A 74 16.73 -14.38 10.76
C PRO A 74 17.42 -14.49 9.40
N GLY A 75 18.10 -15.62 9.14
CA GLY A 75 18.74 -15.89 7.86
C GLY A 75 17.79 -16.00 6.65
N ARG A 76 16.49 -16.08 6.88
CA ARG A 76 15.46 -16.09 5.85
C ARG A 76 14.87 -14.71 5.55
N VAL A 77 15.29 -13.68 6.26
CA VAL A 77 14.76 -12.31 6.15
C VAL A 77 15.82 -11.37 5.61
N LEU A 78 15.47 -10.58 4.60
CA LEU A 78 16.27 -9.46 4.10
C LEU A 78 15.45 -8.17 4.26
N LEU A 79 15.91 -7.26 5.11
CA LEU A 79 15.36 -5.90 5.16
C LEU A 79 15.76 -5.12 3.91
N THR A 80 14.85 -4.26 3.45
CA THR A 80 15.03 -3.47 2.22
C THR A 80 14.56 -2.03 2.41
N ASN A 81 15.03 -1.15 1.52
CA ASN A 81 14.61 0.25 1.44
C ASN A 81 13.17 0.36 0.84
N GLY A 82 12.20 -0.15 1.60
CA GLY A 82 10.81 -0.30 1.20
C GLY A 82 10.55 -1.48 0.27
N GLY A 83 9.26 -1.79 0.06
CA GLY A 83 8.84 -2.88 -0.82
C GLY A 83 9.32 -2.73 -2.27
N ALA A 84 9.57 -1.51 -2.75
CA ALA A 84 10.07 -1.28 -4.11
C ALA A 84 11.47 -1.88 -4.32
N GLU A 85 12.38 -1.76 -3.34
CA GLU A 85 13.69 -2.41 -3.42
C GLU A 85 13.55 -3.93 -3.30
N ALA A 86 12.66 -4.42 -2.42
CA ALA A 86 12.38 -5.85 -2.32
C ALA A 86 11.96 -6.44 -3.67
N ILE A 87 11.02 -5.76 -4.36
CA ILE A 87 10.58 -6.15 -5.70
C ILE A 87 11.76 -6.13 -6.69
N ALA A 88 12.54 -5.06 -6.71
CA ALA A 88 13.66 -4.92 -7.65
C ALA A 88 14.72 -6.00 -7.47
N LEU A 89 15.09 -6.32 -6.22
CA LEU A 89 16.08 -7.36 -5.91
C LEU A 89 15.58 -8.77 -6.31
N VAL A 90 14.33 -9.10 -5.94
CA VAL A 90 13.75 -10.41 -6.29
C VAL A 90 13.54 -10.52 -7.80
N ALA A 91 13.09 -9.46 -8.48
CA ALA A 91 12.93 -9.44 -9.92
C ALA A 91 14.28 -9.60 -10.66
N ALA A 92 15.35 -8.97 -10.16
CA ALA A 92 16.69 -9.09 -10.73
C ALA A 92 17.30 -10.50 -10.53
N GLU A 93 16.91 -11.21 -9.47
CA GLU A 93 17.41 -12.55 -9.18
C GLU A 93 16.60 -13.66 -9.86
N LEU A 94 15.27 -13.55 -9.83
CA LEU A 94 14.37 -14.63 -10.24
C LEU A 94 13.63 -14.36 -11.56
N GLY A 95 13.62 -13.10 -12.04
CA GLY A 95 12.70 -12.68 -13.09
C GLY A 95 11.26 -12.74 -12.64
N GLY A 96 10.34 -12.93 -13.59
CA GLY A 96 8.95 -13.19 -13.26
C GLY A 96 7.95 -12.85 -14.33
N SER A 97 6.75 -13.36 -14.14
CA SER A 97 5.58 -13.12 -14.97
C SER A 97 4.38 -12.76 -14.11
N VAL A 98 3.38 -12.12 -14.70
CA VAL A 98 2.12 -11.73 -14.04
C VAL A 98 0.91 -12.18 -14.87
N VAL A 99 -0.23 -12.28 -14.21
CA VAL A 99 -1.54 -12.32 -14.86
C VAL A 99 -2.21 -10.98 -14.57
N GLU A 100 -2.34 -10.15 -15.60
CA GLU A 100 -2.88 -8.79 -15.46
C GLU A 100 -4.37 -8.79 -15.02
N PRO A 101 -4.79 -7.74 -14.31
CA PRO A 101 -4.02 -6.59 -13.86
C PRO A 101 -3.19 -6.91 -12.61
N GLU A 102 -1.95 -6.38 -12.53
CA GLU A 102 -1.07 -6.50 -11.36
C GLU A 102 -0.25 -5.22 -11.16
N PHE A 103 0.45 -5.10 -10.04
CA PHE A 103 1.22 -3.91 -9.71
C PHE A 103 2.35 -3.66 -10.72
N GLY A 104 2.48 -2.41 -11.16
CA GLY A 104 3.35 -2.02 -12.27
C GLY A 104 4.85 -2.29 -12.10
N LEU A 105 5.34 -2.48 -10.87
CA LEU A 105 6.75 -2.75 -10.61
C LEU A 105 7.13 -4.23 -10.77
N TYR A 106 6.18 -5.15 -10.91
CA TYR A 106 6.53 -6.54 -11.09
C TYR A 106 7.12 -6.82 -12.49
N PRO A 107 8.02 -7.80 -12.60
CA PRO A 107 8.60 -8.18 -13.89
C PRO A 107 7.53 -8.80 -14.81
N ARG A 108 7.69 -8.57 -16.13
CA ARG A 108 6.79 -9.08 -17.17
C ARG A 108 7.60 -9.83 -18.23
N GLY A 109 8.34 -10.84 -17.77
CA GLY A 109 9.20 -11.67 -18.59
C GLY A 109 9.06 -13.16 -18.26
N GLY A 110 10.14 -13.90 -18.34
CA GLY A 110 10.21 -15.28 -17.89
C GLY A 110 10.52 -15.37 -16.39
N GLY A 111 10.10 -16.48 -15.76
CA GLY A 111 10.34 -16.73 -14.35
C GLY A 111 9.07 -17.05 -13.57
N PRO A 112 9.15 -17.06 -12.22
CA PRO A 112 8.01 -17.40 -11.36
C PRO A 112 6.85 -16.43 -11.54
N ARG A 113 5.62 -16.92 -11.31
CA ARG A 113 4.44 -16.05 -11.24
C ARG A 113 4.53 -15.15 -10.02
N TRP A 114 4.32 -13.86 -10.22
CA TRP A 114 4.12 -12.86 -9.17
C TRP A 114 2.62 -12.64 -8.96
N ARG A 115 2.22 -12.48 -7.70
CA ARG A 115 0.83 -12.23 -7.33
C ARG A 115 0.79 -11.37 -6.07
N SER A 116 0.09 -10.25 -6.14
CA SER A 116 -0.21 -9.46 -4.93
C SER A 116 -1.31 -10.15 -4.10
N ASN A 117 -1.14 -10.20 -2.80
CA ASN A 117 -2.11 -10.81 -1.88
C ASN A 117 -2.31 -9.93 -0.63
N PRO A 118 -3.46 -9.25 -0.47
CA PRO A 118 -4.58 -9.12 -1.41
C PRO A 118 -4.20 -8.56 -2.77
N HIS A 119 -4.98 -8.94 -3.78
CA HIS A 119 -4.77 -8.51 -5.16
C HIS A 119 -4.84 -6.98 -5.30
N ASN A 120 -3.85 -6.40 -5.91
CA ASN A 120 -3.81 -4.98 -6.24
C ASN A 120 -4.00 -4.82 -7.75
N PRO A 121 -5.18 -4.29 -8.22
CA PRO A 121 -5.98 -3.29 -7.48
C PRO A 121 -7.32 -3.77 -6.89
N SER A 122 -7.79 -5.01 -7.07
CA SER A 122 -9.16 -5.40 -6.66
C SER A 122 -9.36 -5.57 -5.14
N GLY A 123 -8.30 -5.77 -4.38
CA GLY A 123 -8.37 -5.99 -2.94
C GLY A 123 -8.75 -7.41 -2.50
N ARG A 124 -8.88 -8.37 -3.42
CA ARG A 124 -9.30 -9.75 -3.11
C ARG A 124 -8.14 -10.59 -2.61
N LEU A 125 -8.33 -11.30 -1.51
CA LEU A 125 -7.39 -12.32 -1.06
C LEU A 125 -7.28 -13.46 -2.08
N ALA A 126 -6.11 -14.06 -2.16
CA ALA A 126 -5.87 -15.24 -2.97
C ALA A 126 -6.74 -16.39 -2.50
N GLY A 127 -7.36 -17.09 -3.45
CA GLY A 127 -8.14 -18.29 -3.16
C GLY A 127 -7.24 -19.47 -2.78
N PRO A 128 -7.82 -20.54 -2.15
CA PRO A 128 -7.05 -21.70 -1.67
C PRO A 128 -6.27 -22.44 -2.78
N SER A 129 -6.74 -22.35 -4.02
CA SER A 129 -6.10 -22.97 -5.18
C SER A 129 -5.10 -22.09 -5.91
N GLU A 130 -5.05 -20.78 -5.60
CA GLU A 130 -4.08 -19.88 -6.25
C GLU A 130 -2.66 -20.22 -5.81
N ARG A 131 -1.74 -20.15 -6.76
CA ARG A 131 -0.31 -20.39 -6.53
C ARG A 131 0.50 -19.29 -7.19
N ALA A 132 1.57 -18.88 -6.51
CA ALA A 132 2.57 -17.97 -7.03
C ALA A 132 3.97 -18.41 -6.53
N GLY A 133 5.00 -18.11 -7.29
CA GLY A 133 6.36 -18.28 -6.83
C GLY A 133 6.86 -17.08 -6.01
N VAL A 134 6.27 -15.92 -6.26
CA VAL A 134 6.52 -14.69 -5.47
C VAL A 134 5.18 -14.05 -5.11
N TRP A 135 4.98 -13.87 -3.81
CA TRP A 135 3.82 -13.19 -3.24
C TRP A 135 4.20 -11.77 -2.82
N ASP A 136 3.46 -10.76 -3.26
CA ASP A 136 3.52 -9.43 -2.64
C ASP A 136 2.44 -9.32 -1.57
N GLU A 137 2.87 -9.34 -0.33
CA GLU A 137 2.01 -9.30 0.86
C GLU A 137 2.04 -7.92 1.54
N ALA A 138 2.31 -6.84 0.79
CA ALA A 138 2.36 -5.49 1.36
C ALA A 138 1.10 -5.07 2.14
N PHE A 139 -0.05 -5.64 1.80
CA PHE A 139 -1.34 -5.37 2.44
C PHE A 139 -1.90 -6.56 3.23
N TYR A 140 -1.26 -7.74 3.17
CA TYR A 140 -1.74 -8.96 3.80
C TYR A 140 -1.93 -8.83 5.31
N PRO A 141 -1.00 -8.20 6.06
CA PRO A 141 -1.17 -8.02 7.49
C PRO A 141 -2.44 -7.22 7.85
N LEU A 142 -2.79 -6.23 7.05
CA LEU A 142 -3.95 -5.35 7.26
C LEU A 142 -5.28 -6.00 6.85
N ALA A 143 -5.23 -7.02 6.00
CA ALA A 143 -6.40 -7.76 5.55
C ALA A 143 -6.74 -8.96 6.47
N THR A 144 -5.72 -9.58 7.07
CA THR A 144 -5.86 -10.89 7.73
C THR A 144 -5.51 -10.90 9.21
N GLY A 145 -4.85 -9.85 9.71
CA GLY A 145 -4.30 -9.83 11.06
C GLY A 145 -3.09 -10.76 11.27
N ARG A 146 -2.42 -11.18 10.20
CA ARG A 146 -1.27 -12.10 10.22
C ARG A 146 -0.13 -11.51 9.41
N TRP A 147 1.12 -11.73 9.82
CA TRP A 147 2.27 -11.17 9.11
C TRP A 147 2.43 -11.71 7.70
N THR A 148 2.18 -12.99 7.49
CA THR A 148 2.32 -13.66 6.19
C THR A 148 1.36 -14.85 6.09
N GLY A 149 1.04 -15.26 4.89
CA GLY A 149 0.25 -16.45 4.58
C GLY A 149 0.84 -17.25 3.43
N GLY A 150 1.89 -16.74 2.80
CA GLY A 150 2.47 -17.33 1.61
C GLY A 150 3.52 -18.40 1.88
N ASP A 151 3.51 -19.42 1.03
CA ASP A 151 4.64 -20.32 0.82
C ASP A 151 5.50 -19.76 -0.30
N GLY A 152 6.83 -19.89 -0.20
CA GLY A 152 7.77 -19.41 -1.21
C GLY A 152 8.39 -18.06 -0.90
N VAL A 153 8.61 -17.24 -1.91
CA VAL A 153 9.18 -15.89 -1.74
C VAL A 153 8.09 -14.89 -1.46
N VAL A 154 8.24 -14.14 -0.37
CA VAL A 154 7.31 -13.05 -0.02
C VAL A 154 8.05 -11.71 -0.06
N VAL A 155 7.48 -10.71 -0.71
CA VAL A 155 7.87 -9.31 -0.57
C VAL A 155 6.87 -8.60 0.32
N GLY A 156 7.34 -7.90 1.34
CA GLY A 156 6.51 -7.23 2.34
C GLY A 156 6.85 -5.75 2.49
N SER A 157 5.92 -5.01 3.08
CA SER A 157 6.06 -3.56 3.24
C SER A 157 5.61 -3.09 4.63
N LEU A 158 6.57 -2.82 5.50
CA LEU A 158 6.30 -2.18 6.79
C LEU A 158 5.77 -0.75 6.62
N THR A 159 6.10 -0.10 5.48
CA THR A 159 5.55 1.20 5.08
C THR A 159 4.01 1.24 5.13
N LYS A 160 3.35 0.16 4.66
CA LYS A 160 1.88 0.10 4.62
C LYS A 160 1.30 -0.24 5.99
N VAL A 161 1.93 -1.18 6.67
CA VAL A 161 1.52 -1.66 7.99
C VAL A 161 1.57 -0.53 9.03
N PHE A 162 2.63 0.25 9.04
CA PHE A 162 2.84 1.34 10.01
C PHE A 162 2.56 2.74 9.44
N ALA A 163 1.95 2.87 8.29
CA ALA A 163 1.63 4.16 7.66
C ALA A 163 2.82 5.14 7.58
N CYS A 164 4.03 4.63 7.34
CA CYS A 164 5.28 5.40 7.34
C CYS A 164 5.98 5.44 5.96
N PRO A 165 5.35 6.04 4.92
CA PRO A 165 5.89 5.99 3.56
C PRO A 165 7.26 6.66 3.42
N GLY A 166 7.56 7.66 4.23
CA GLY A 166 8.85 8.35 4.26
C GLY A 166 9.98 7.54 4.87
N LEU A 167 9.68 6.58 5.75
CA LEU A 167 10.69 5.76 6.44
C LEU A 167 11.35 4.74 5.51
N ARG A 168 10.67 4.31 4.45
CA ARG A 168 11.19 3.35 3.48
C ARG A 168 11.61 2.02 4.12
N ALA A 169 10.68 1.31 4.77
CA ALA A 169 10.92 0.00 5.38
C ALA A 169 10.12 -1.11 4.67
N GLY A 170 10.82 -2.14 4.22
CA GLY A 170 10.26 -3.33 3.57
C GLY A 170 11.14 -4.54 3.81
N TYR A 171 10.74 -5.68 3.27
CA TYR A 171 11.50 -6.91 3.45
C TYR A 171 11.22 -7.93 2.35
N VAL A 172 12.14 -8.89 2.23
CA VAL A 172 11.93 -10.17 1.57
C VAL A 172 11.96 -11.26 2.63
N LEU A 173 10.96 -12.14 2.63
CA LEU A 173 11.01 -13.43 3.32
C LEU A 173 11.29 -14.50 2.25
N ALA A 174 12.39 -15.22 2.40
CA ALA A 174 12.81 -16.27 1.48
C ALA A 174 12.50 -17.66 2.04
N PRO A 175 12.31 -18.67 1.18
CA PRO A 175 12.13 -20.05 1.63
C PRO A 175 13.40 -20.62 2.30
N ASP A 176 14.57 -20.10 1.94
CA ASP A 176 15.86 -20.54 2.46
C ASP A 176 16.88 -19.38 2.57
N PRO A 177 17.93 -19.52 3.40
CA PRO A 177 18.97 -18.50 3.57
C PRO A 177 19.84 -18.30 2.31
N ASP A 178 19.90 -19.26 1.41
CA ASP A 178 20.72 -19.17 0.20
C ASP A 178 20.19 -18.11 -0.75
N LEU A 179 18.88 -18.03 -0.89
CA LEU A 179 18.25 -16.95 -1.66
C LEU A 179 18.54 -15.59 -1.02
N VAL A 180 18.44 -15.47 0.31
CA VAL A 180 18.77 -14.22 1.01
C VAL A 180 20.22 -13.80 0.72
N ARG A 181 21.20 -14.72 0.73
CA ARG A 181 22.59 -14.41 0.40
C ARG A 181 22.75 -13.88 -1.03
N ARG A 182 22.06 -14.48 -2.02
CA ARG A 182 22.09 -13.99 -3.41
C ARG A 182 21.45 -12.62 -3.56
N LEU A 183 20.31 -12.37 -2.89
CA LEU A 183 19.66 -11.06 -2.88
C LEU A 183 20.54 -10.01 -2.20
N ARG A 184 21.15 -10.35 -1.06
CA ARG A 184 22.07 -9.47 -0.32
C ARG A 184 23.29 -9.06 -1.15
N ALA A 185 23.83 -9.97 -1.98
CA ALA A 185 24.94 -9.66 -2.88
C ALA A 185 24.57 -8.64 -3.98
N ARG A 186 23.27 -8.42 -4.23
CA ARG A 186 22.77 -7.42 -5.19
C ARG A 186 22.33 -6.13 -4.51
N GLN A 187 22.07 -6.17 -3.20
CA GLN A 187 21.61 -5.02 -2.45
C GLN A 187 22.78 -4.05 -2.22
N PRO A 188 22.61 -2.75 -2.50
CA PRO A 188 23.59 -1.76 -2.12
C PRO A 188 23.89 -1.79 -0.62
N ASP A 189 25.14 -1.59 -0.26
CA ASP A 189 25.51 -1.45 1.15
C ASP A 189 24.74 -0.28 1.77
N TRP A 190 24.34 -0.44 3.03
CA TRP A 190 23.58 0.55 3.80
C TRP A 190 22.26 1.03 3.14
N SER A 191 21.64 0.22 2.29
CA SER A 191 20.38 0.61 1.61
C SER A 191 19.23 0.88 2.59
N VAL A 192 19.18 0.15 3.71
CA VAL A 192 18.23 0.42 4.80
C VAL A 192 18.75 1.58 5.63
N ASN A 193 18.01 2.68 5.69
CA ASN A 193 18.46 3.87 6.42
C ASN A 193 18.48 3.66 7.94
N GLY A 194 19.29 4.46 8.66
CA GLY A 194 19.52 4.31 10.09
C GLY A 194 18.26 4.48 10.94
N LEU A 195 17.35 5.39 10.58
CA LEU A 195 16.10 5.58 11.30
C LEU A 195 15.19 4.35 11.17
N ALA A 196 15.08 3.76 9.97
CA ALA A 196 14.33 2.53 9.78
C ALA A 196 14.94 1.36 10.56
N ALA A 197 16.27 1.19 10.49
CA ALA A 197 16.96 0.13 11.22
C ALA A 197 16.79 0.25 12.75
N ALA A 198 16.78 1.47 13.28
CA ALA A 198 16.62 1.71 14.72
C ALA A 198 15.17 1.58 15.18
N ALA A 199 14.20 2.10 14.39
CA ALA A 199 12.80 2.19 14.82
C ALA A 199 11.97 0.93 14.56
N VAL A 200 12.38 0.06 13.61
CA VAL A 200 11.60 -1.14 13.26
C VAL A 200 11.33 -2.07 14.45
N PRO A 201 12.27 -2.35 15.38
CA PRO A 201 11.96 -3.15 16.57
C PRO A 201 10.79 -2.58 17.38
N ASP A 202 10.85 -1.30 17.72
CA ASP A 202 9.80 -0.64 18.52
C ASP A 202 8.46 -0.56 17.81
N LEU A 203 8.47 -0.41 16.47
CA LEU A 203 7.25 -0.46 15.68
C LEU A 203 6.62 -1.85 15.70
N LEU A 204 7.43 -2.91 15.60
CA LEU A 204 6.95 -4.29 15.63
C LEU A 204 6.34 -4.65 17.00
N GLU A 205 6.90 -4.17 18.11
CA GLU A 205 6.34 -4.35 19.45
C GLU A 205 4.96 -3.69 19.62
N ARG A 206 4.68 -2.64 18.85
CA ARG A 206 3.39 -1.92 18.88
C ARG A 206 2.37 -2.47 17.89
N ALA A 207 2.70 -3.53 17.15
CA ALA A 207 1.82 -4.07 16.14
C ALA A 207 0.65 -4.86 16.75
N ASP A 208 -0.56 -4.39 16.49
CA ASP A 208 -1.81 -5.11 16.78
C ASP A 208 -2.48 -5.52 15.46
N LEU A 209 -1.88 -6.46 14.75
CA LEU A 209 -2.39 -6.88 13.44
C LEU A 209 -3.84 -7.39 13.49
N PRO A 210 -4.25 -8.23 14.49
CA PRO A 210 -5.65 -8.65 14.57
C PRO A 210 -6.62 -7.50 14.79
N GLY A 211 -6.28 -6.57 15.72
CA GLY A 211 -7.11 -5.40 15.99
C GLY A 211 -7.19 -4.46 14.78
N TRP A 212 -6.07 -4.25 14.08
CA TRP A 212 -6.05 -3.43 12.85
C TRP A 212 -6.87 -4.06 11.73
N ALA A 213 -6.74 -5.36 11.49
CA ALA A 213 -7.52 -6.05 10.44
C ALA A 213 -9.03 -5.96 10.73
N ALA A 214 -9.45 -6.17 11.98
CA ALA A 214 -10.84 -6.06 12.39
C ALA A 214 -11.36 -4.61 12.25
N GLY A 215 -10.61 -3.62 12.74
CA GLY A 215 -10.97 -2.20 12.63
C GLY A 215 -11.05 -1.72 11.19
N ILE A 216 -10.08 -2.12 10.34
CA ILE A 216 -10.09 -1.81 8.90
C ILE A 216 -11.31 -2.44 8.21
N ALA A 217 -11.70 -3.65 8.58
CA ALA A 217 -12.91 -4.28 8.03
C ALA A 217 -14.17 -3.47 8.37
N GLY A 218 -14.27 -2.93 9.59
CA GLY A 218 -15.34 -2.00 9.99
C GLY A 218 -15.33 -0.71 9.16
N LEU A 219 -14.20 0.00 9.14
CA LEU A 219 -14.04 1.23 8.37
C LEU A 219 -14.26 1.03 6.86
N ARG A 220 -13.88 -0.13 6.32
CA ARG A 220 -14.17 -0.49 4.92
C ARG A 220 -15.66 -0.62 4.66
N ALA A 221 -16.40 -1.23 5.59
CA ALA A 221 -17.86 -1.32 5.46
C ALA A 221 -18.52 0.08 5.47
N GLU A 222 -18.04 0.99 6.32
CA GLU A 222 -18.49 2.38 6.34
C GLU A 222 -18.14 3.11 5.03
N LEU A 223 -16.90 2.94 4.52
CA LEU A 223 -16.50 3.50 3.23
C LEU A 223 -17.42 3.02 2.09
N VAL A 224 -17.74 1.73 2.06
CA VAL A 224 -18.69 1.16 1.08
C VAL A 224 -20.06 1.84 1.20
N GLY A 225 -20.55 2.07 2.41
CA GLY A 225 -21.78 2.82 2.67
C GLY A 225 -21.73 4.26 2.12
N VAL A 226 -20.65 4.98 2.40
CA VAL A 226 -20.43 6.36 1.90
C VAL A 226 -20.43 6.39 0.36
N LEU A 227 -19.71 5.47 -0.27
CA LEU A 227 -19.64 5.40 -1.73
C LEU A 227 -20.99 5.07 -2.36
N ARG A 228 -21.74 4.12 -1.79
CA ARG A 228 -23.08 3.76 -2.27
C ARG A 228 -24.08 4.89 -2.12
N SER A 229 -24.00 5.65 -1.02
CA SER A 229 -24.84 6.83 -0.81
C SER A 229 -24.56 7.92 -1.86
N ALA A 230 -23.35 7.95 -2.41
CA ALA A 230 -22.97 8.83 -3.53
C ALA A 230 -23.26 8.23 -4.91
N GLY A 231 -23.99 7.09 -5.00
CA GLY A 231 -24.33 6.42 -6.25
C GLY A 231 -23.21 5.62 -6.90
N LEU A 232 -22.15 5.32 -6.16
CA LEU A 232 -21.04 4.49 -6.61
C LEU A 232 -21.20 3.06 -6.08
N ASP A 233 -20.81 2.05 -6.87
CA ASP A 233 -20.87 0.65 -6.45
C ASP A 233 -19.46 0.04 -6.39
N PRO A 234 -18.81 0.06 -5.22
CA PRO A 234 -17.47 -0.52 -5.04
C PRO A 234 -17.50 -2.03 -5.12
N GLU A 235 -16.47 -2.61 -5.75
CA GLU A 235 -16.25 -4.05 -5.78
C GLU A 235 -15.96 -4.60 -4.38
N PRO A 236 -16.35 -5.85 -4.10
CA PRO A 236 -15.99 -6.51 -2.85
C PRO A 236 -14.47 -6.59 -2.66
N SER A 237 -13.99 -6.25 -1.47
CA SER A 237 -12.56 -6.21 -1.13
C SER A 237 -12.31 -6.78 0.27
N ASP A 238 -11.15 -7.41 0.44
CA ASP A 238 -10.62 -7.86 1.74
C ASP A 238 -9.52 -6.92 2.26
N ALA A 239 -8.99 -6.04 1.37
CA ALA A 239 -7.87 -5.14 1.66
C ALA A 239 -8.30 -3.86 2.40
N ASN A 240 -7.30 -3.04 2.75
CA ASN A 240 -7.48 -1.68 3.26
C ASN A 240 -7.77 -0.65 2.14
N TYR A 241 -8.41 -1.07 1.06
CA TYR A 241 -8.91 -0.24 -0.04
C TYR A 241 -10.05 -0.95 -0.77
N VAL A 242 -10.80 -0.20 -1.56
CA VAL A 242 -11.81 -0.71 -2.48
C VAL A 242 -11.53 -0.23 -3.90
N LEU A 243 -11.95 -1.01 -4.89
CA LEU A 243 -11.96 -0.66 -6.31
C LEU A 243 -13.37 -0.26 -6.71
N VAL A 244 -13.52 0.84 -7.45
CA VAL A 244 -14.82 1.31 -7.93
C VAL A 244 -14.73 1.83 -9.36
N ARG A 245 -15.73 1.54 -10.18
CA ARG A 245 -15.86 2.14 -11.51
C ARG A 245 -16.44 3.56 -11.35
N ALA A 246 -15.60 4.56 -11.54
CA ALA A 246 -15.94 5.97 -11.35
C ALA A 246 -15.06 6.86 -12.25
N PRO A 247 -15.38 6.93 -13.57
CA PRO A 247 -14.63 7.77 -14.51
C PRO A 247 -14.61 9.23 -14.04
N GLY A 248 -13.42 9.84 -13.98
CA GLY A 248 -13.26 11.24 -13.59
C GLY A 248 -13.32 11.50 -12.08
N LEU A 249 -13.44 10.50 -11.23
CA LEU A 249 -13.54 10.69 -9.77
C LEU A 249 -12.32 11.42 -9.19
N ARG A 250 -11.10 11.07 -9.62
CA ARG A 250 -9.87 11.72 -9.13
C ARG A 250 -9.86 13.23 -9.38
N PRO A 251 -10.04 13.74 -10.60
CA PRO A 251 -10.10 15.19 -10.83
C PRO A 251 -11.32 15.86 -10.20
N ALA A 252 -12.44 15.16 -10.01
CA ALA A 252 -13.63 15.71 -9.36
C ALA A 252 -13.40 15.95 -7.85
N LEU A 253 -12.70 15.07 -7.15
CA LEU A 253 -12.43 15.19 -5.71
C LEU A 253 -11.23 16.08 -5.39
N ALA A 254 -10.25 16.20 -6.30
CA ALA A 254 -9.01 16.90 -6.07
C ALA A 254 -9.18 18.39 -5.63
N PRO A 255 -10.12 19.18 -6.17
CA PRO A 255 -10.36 20.56 -5.70
C PRO A 255 -10.76 20.65 -4.22
N SER A 256 -11.37 19.60 -3.67
CA SER A 256 -11.72 19.50 -2.25
C SER A 256 -10.57 18.94 -1.38
N GLY A 257 -9.35 18.83 -1.93
CA GLY A 257 -8.19 18.28 -1.21
C GLY A 257 -8.28 16.77 -0.94
N VAL A 258 -9.08 16.01 -1.70
CA VAL A 258 -9.19 14.56 -1.58
C VAL A 258 -8.61 13.91 -2.82
N LEU A 259 -7.70 12.96 -2.64
CA LEU A 259 -7.00 12.28 -3.72
C LEU A 259 -7.28 10.77 -3.68
N VAL A 260 -7.71 10.21 -4.82
CA VAL A 260 -7.90 8.76 -5.02
C VAL A 260 -6.95 8.24 -6.10
N ARG A 261 -6.68 6.94 -6.13
CA ARG A 261 -5.81 6.31 -7.12
C ARG A 261 -6.56 6.10 -8.43
N ASP A 262 -6.13 6.75 -9.49
CA ASP A 262 -6.53 6.41 -10.86
C ASP A 262 -5.92 5.06 -11.26
N CYS A 263 -6.75 4.15 -11.78
CA CYS A 263 -6.35 2.79 -12.12
C CYS A 263 -6.03 2.59 -13.61
N ALA A 264 -5.94 3.65 -14.42
CA ALA A 264 -5.52 3.53 -15.83
C ALA A 264 -4.14 2.84 -15.96
N GLY A 265 -3.22 3.11 -15.02
CA GLY A 265 -1.91 2.46 -14.95
C GLY A 265 -1.94 0.97 -14.61
N PHE A 266 -3.08 0.41 -14.22
CA PHE A 266 -3.33 -1.03 -14.09
C PHE A 266 -4.05 -1.62 -15.31
N GLY A 267 -4.22 -0.86 -16.40
CA GLY A 267 -5.04 -1.27 -17.53
C GLY A 267 -6.55 -1.20 -17.26
N LEU A 268 -6.98 -0.48 -16.22
CA LEU A 268 -8.37 -0.31 -15.82
C LEU A 268 -8.81 1.17 -15.93
N PRO A 269 -8.91 1.73 -17.16
CA PRO A 269 -9.36 3.10 -17.34
C PRO A 269 -10.79 3.28 -16.82
N GLY A 270 -11.03 4.41 -16.14
CA GLY A 270 -12.32 4.71 -15.54
C GLY A 270 -12.58 4.02 -14.20
N PHE A 271 -11.60 3.30 -13.65
CA PHE A 271 -11.64 2.79 -12.29
C PHE A 271 -10.79 3.65 -11.35
N ALA A 272 -11.24 3.76 -10.12
CA ALA A 272 -10.49 4.35 -9.02
C ALA A 272 -10.32 3.33 -7.89
N ARG A 273 -9.13 3.28 -7.27
CA ARG A 273 -8.89 2.57 -6.02
C ARG A 273 -8.86 3.59 -4.90
N ILE A 274 -9.64 3.35 -3.85
CA ILE A 274 -9.84 4.26 -2.73
C ILE A 274 -9.38 3.56 -1.46
N ALA A 275 -8.38 4.10 -0.78
CA ALA A 275 -7.93 3.58 0.51
C ALA A 275 -9.03 3.75 1.56
N VAL A 276 -9.08 2.82 2.51
CA VAL A 276 -9.92 2.95 3.70
C VAL A 276 -9.30 4.01 4.61
N PRO A 277 -9.96 5.15 4.85
CA PRO A 277 -9.49 6.15 5.78
C PRO A 277 -9.97 5.86 7.22
N ASP A 278 -9.52 6.66 8.18
CA ASP A 278 -10.13 6.78 9.50
C ASP A 278 -11.50 7.49 9.46
N ALA A 279 -12.14 7.67 10.61
CA ALA A 279 -13.46 8.28 10.70
C ALA A 279 -13.50 9.75 10.22
N ASP A 280 -12.44 10.53 10.47
CA ASP A 280 -12.32 11.89 9.96
C ASP A 280 -12.21 11.90 8.43
N GLY A 281 -11.34 11.04 7.90
CA GLY A 281 -11.18 10.87 6.45
C GLY A 281 -12.47 10.40 5.75
N LEU A 282 -13.29 9.53 6.39
CA LEU A 282 -14.63 9.16 5.88
C LEU A 282 -15.55 10.38 5.78
N SER A 283 -15.57 11.22 6.81
CA SER A 283 -16.38 12.45 6.83
C SER A 283 -15.94 13.42 5.74
N ARG A 284 -14.64 13.62 5.58
CA ARG A 284 -14.06 14.48 4.53
C ARG A 284 -14.35 13.95 3.13
N LEU A 285 -14.21 12.63 2.90
CA LEU A 285 -14.56 12.01 1.63
C LEU A 285 -16.03 12.16 1.31
N SER A 286 -16.92 11.92 2.29
CA SER A 286 -18.36 12.10 2.12
C SER A 286 -18.71 13.52 1.69
N SER A 287 -18.17 14.54 2.36
CA SER A 287 -18.35 15.94 2.03
C SER A 287 -17.85 16.29 0.63
N ALA A 288 -16.67 15.76 0.25
CA ALA A 288 -16.11 15.98 -1.07
C ALA A 288 -16.94 15.34 -2.20
N LEU A 289 -17.50 14.15 -1.97
CA LEU A 289 -18.39 13.46 -2.93
C LEU A 289 -19.69 14.26 -3.15
N HIS A 290 -20.27 14.82 -2.11
CA HIS A 290 -21.46 15.68 -2.22
C HIS A 290 -21.15 16.96 -3.01
N THR A 291 -20.01 17.59 -2.77
CA THR A 291 -19.61 18.84 -3.46
C THR A 291 -19.28 18.58 -4.94
N ALA A 292 -18.66 17.46 -5.24
CA ALA A 292 -18.17 17.15 -6.58
C ALA A 292 -19.28 16.85 -7.60
N HIS A 293 -20.55 16.71 -7.17
CA HIS A 293 -21.66 16.30 -8.06
C HIS A 293 -21.23 15.17 -9.00
N VAL A 294 -20.69 14.09 -8.45
CA VAL A 294 -20.22 12.94 -9.25
C VAL A 294 -21.36 12.47 -10.13
N PRO A 295 -21.20 12.47 -11.48
CA PRO A 295 -22.28 12.05 -12.38
C PRO A 295 -22.69 10.62 -12.04
N LEU A 296 -23.93 10.42 -11.61
CA LEU A 296 -24.49 9.09 -11.38
C LEU A 296 -24.39 8.29 -12.70
N LEU A 297 -23.68 7.17 -12.68
CA LEU A 297 -23.69 6.20 -13.77
C LEU A 297 -25.08 5.55 -13.83
N GLY A 298 -26.07 6.22 -14.45
CA GLY A 298 -27.46 5.75 -14.50
C GLY A 298 -28.47 6.72 -15.10
N GLY A 299 -28.04 7.90 -15.54
CA GLY A 299 -28.92 8.81 -16.31
C GLY A 299 -29.15 8.24 -17.71
N THR A 300 -30.29 7.58 -17.92
CA THR A 300 -30.86 7.28 -19.24
C THR A 300 -30.82 8.58 -20.06
N ILE A 301 -30.12 8.55 -21.20
CA ILE A 301 -30.23 9.61 -22.21
C ILE A 301 -31.68 9.61 -22.61
N ALA A 302 -32.45 10.62 -22.11
CA ALA A 302 -33.78 10.87 -22.66
C ALA A 302 -33.59 11.22 -24.13
N SER A 303 -34.04 10.33 -24.99
CA SER A 303 -34.22 10.55 -26.44
C SER A 303 -35.11 11.77 -26.58
N THR A 304 -34.53 12.89 -27.00
CA THR A 304 -35.34 13.96 -27.62
C THR A 304 -35.61 13.54 -29.06
N ALA A 305 -36.87 13.20 -29.30
CA ALA A 305 -37.45 13.10 -30.62
C ALA A 305 -37.53 14.48 -31.30
#